data_d87c05958a37c600c6b6cc6ad7f6539d
#
_entry.id   d87c05958a37c600c6b6cc6ad7f6539d
#
_cell.length_a   1.000
_cell.length_b   1.000
_cell.length_c   1.000
_cell.angle_alpha   90.00
_cell.angle_beta   90.00
_cell.angle_gamma   90.00
#
_symmetry.space_group_name_H-M   'P 1'
#
loop_
_entity.id
_entity.type
_entity.pdbx_description
1 polymer ?
#
loop_
_entity_poly.entity_id
_entity_poly.type
_entity_poly.pdbx_seq_one_letter_code
_entity_poly.pdbx_strand_id
1 'polypeptide(L)'
;MSQSQARAHAVIDFTTPAATVEHTRLCAQANAAHIVGTTGLSKEDEAALELASRHSAVVYAPNMSVGVTLLMALTEKVAAVLGPDYDIEVLEMHHRHKVDAPSGTALGLGKAAAKGRGMDHDTAAIYARQGHTGARKEGTIGYATLRGGEVVGDHTV
;
A
#
# COMPACT_ATOMS: atom_id res chain seq x y z
N MET A 1 5.42 36.49 21.34
CA MET A 1 5.86 35.14 21.76
C MET A 1 6.63 34.55 20.62
N SER A 2 7.95 34.42 20.73
CA SER A 2 8.80 33.82 19.70
C SER A 2 8.52 32.32 19.65
N GLN A 3 7.89 31.83 18.55
CA GLN A 3 7.85 30.40 18.24
C GLN A 3 9.29 29.99 17.96
N SER A 4 9.88 29.20 18.84
CA SER A 4 11.10 28.47 18.53
C SER A 4 10.73 27.48 17.42
N GLN A 5 11.02 27.80 16.18
CA GLN A 5 10.90 26.88 15.07
C GLN A 5 11.93 25.77 15.29
N ALA A 6 11.48 24.64 15.81
CA ALA A 6 12.27 23.42 15.82
C ALA A 6 12.60 23.10 14.36
N ARG A 7 13.88 23.16 13.97
CA ARG A 7 14.35 22.76 12.64
C ARG A 7 14.38 21.23 12.60
N ALA A 8 13.29 20.61 12.17
CA ALA A 8 13.29 19.19 11.87
C ALA A 8 14.08 18.93 10.57
N HIS A 9 14.98 17.97 10.58
CA HIS A 9 15.68 17.52 9.38
C HIS A 9 14.89 16.44 8.64
N ALA A 10 14.01 15.73 9.33
CA ALA A 10 13.13 14.71 8.78
C ALA A 10 11.81 14.68 9.55
N VAL A 11 10.74 14.31 8.86
CA VAL A 11 9.41 14.05 9.40
C VAL A 11 9.03 12.61 9.06
N ILE A 12 8.62 11.84 10.07
CA ILE A 12 8.07 10.49 9.92
C ILE A 12 6.56 10.60 10.08
N ASP A 13 5.82 10.19 9.04
CA ASP A 13 4.39 10.43 8.91
C ASP A 13 3.63 9.11 8.76
N PHE A 14 2.83 8.78 9.78
CA PHE A 14 1.86 7.68 9.81
C PHE A 14 0.52 8.25 10.27
N THR A 15 -0.08 9.13 9.47
CA THR A 15 -1.28 9.87 9.86
C THR A 15 -2.45 9.57 8.93
N THR A 16 -2.99 10.58 8.26
CA THR A 16 -4.09 10.44 7.31
C THR A 16 -3.69 11.05 5.96
N PRO A 17 -4.30 10.66 4.83
CA PRO A 17 -3.98 11.21 3.51
C PRO A 17 -3.97 12.74 3.49
N ALA A 18 -5.01 13.37 4.04
CA ALA A 18 -5.10 14.84 4.07
C ALA A 18 -3.96 15.50 4.87
N ALA A 19 -3.58 14.93 6.03
CA ALA A 19 -2.47 15.43 6.83
C ALA A 19 -1.13 15.19 6.10
N THR A 20 -0.96 14.04 5.47
CA THR A 20 0.26 13.71 4.71
C THR A 20 0.50 14.70 3.58
N VAL A 21 -0.52 15.08 2.81
CA VAL A 21 -0.38 16.09 1.75
C VAL A 21 0.07 17.44 2.32
N GLU A 22 -0.48 17.88 3.45
CA GLU A 22 -0.05 19.11 4.10
C GLU A 22 1.39 19.02 4.65
N HIS A 23 1.73 17.89 5.30
CA HIS A 23 3.11 17.64 5.77
C HIS A 23 4.10 17.60 4.60
N THR A 24 3.73 17.00 3.47
CA THR A 24 4.54 16.97 2.25
C THR A 24 4.90 18.38 1.79
N ARG A 25 3.91 19.28 1.74
CA ARG A 25 4.12 20.67 1.37
C ARG A 25 5.07 21.40 2.34
N LEU A 26 4.87 21.19 3.65
CA LEU A 26 5.72 21.81 4.69
C LEU A 26 7.15 21.26 4.65
N CYS A 27 7.33 19.95 4.43
CA CYS A 27 8.66 19.34 4.31
C CYS A 27 9.41 19.89 3.10
N ALA A 28 8.75 20.02 1.94
CA ALA A 28 9.35 20.61 0.75
C ALA A 28 9.80 22.07 0.99
N GLN A 29 8.97 22.88 1.67
CA GLN A 29 9.31 24.27 2.02
C GLN A 29 10.48 24.37 3.00
N ALA A 30 10.56 23.44 3.95
CA ALA A 30 11.59 23.41 4.98
C ALA A 30 12.87 22.68 4.54
N ASN A 31 12.89 22.09 3.34
CA ASN A 31 13.94 21.17 2.87
C ASN A 31 14.23 20.04 3.88
N ALA A 32 13.15 19.50 4.49
CA ALA A 32 13.20 18.38 5.42
C ALA A 32 12.82 17.08 4.69
N ALA A 33 13.48 15.97 5.02
CA ALA A 33 13.11 14.67 4.49
C ALA A 33 11.72 14.25 4.99
N HIS A 34 10.90 13.64 4.12
CA HIS A 34 9.56 13.17 4.48
C HIS A 34 9.46 11.65 4.28
N ILE A 35 9.27 10.93 5.39
CA ILE A 35 9.12 9.48 5.40
C ILE A 35 7.65 9.17 5.63
N VAL A 36 6.96 8.71 4.58
CA VAL A 36 5.52 8.50 4.54
C VAL A 36 5.20 7.01 4.63
N GLY A 37 4.57 6.63 5.74
CA GLY A 37 3.98 5.32 5.97
C GLY A 37 2.45 5.36 6.01
N THR A 38 1.85 6.53 5.77
CA THR A 38 0.39 6.69 5.64
C THR A 38 -0.10 5.90 4.43
N THR A 39 -1.17 5.12 4.62
CA THR A 39 -1.82 4.34 3.56
C THR A 39 -3.10 5.01 3.07
N GLY A 40 -3.63 4.55 1.93
CA GLY A 40 -4.89 5.06 1.40
C GLY A 40 -4.78 6.40 0.66
N LEU A 41 -3.58 6.79 0.23
CA LEU A 41 -3.38 7.96 -0.64
C LEU A 41 -4.05 7.74 -2.00
N SER A 42 -4.68 8.78 -2.52
CA SER A 42 -5.19 8.82 -3.89
C SER A 42 -4.05 9.02 -4.90
N LYS A 43 -4.33 8.85 -6.18
CA LYS A 43 -3.35 9.15 -7.25
C LYS A 43 -2.93 10.62 -7.24
N GLU A 44 -3.84 11.53 -6.87
CA GLU A 44 -3.58 12.95 -6.72
C GLU A 44 -2.65 13.23 -5.53
N ASP A 45 -2.84 12.52 -4.40
CA ASP A 45 -1.97 12.63 -3.23
C ASP A 45 -0.56 12.12 -3.55
N GLU A 46 -0.47 10.97 -4.24
CA GLU A 46 0.82 10.42 -4.68
C GLU A 46 1.55 11.37 -5.65
N ALA A 47 0.83 12.01 -6.56
CA ALA A 47 1.40 13.03 -7.45
C ALA A 47 1.93 14.25 -6.67
N ALA A 48 1.27 14.63 -5.56
CA ALA A 48 1.77 15.70 -4.70
C ALA A 48 3.09 15.33 -4.01
N LEU A 49 3.23 14.06 -3.56
CA LEU A 49 4.47 13.53 -3.00
C LEU A 49 5.59 13.54 -4.06
N GLU A 50 5.28 13.10 -5.27
CA GLU A 50 6.23 13.08 -6.38
C GLU A 50 6.71 14.50 -6.72
N LEU A 51 5.80 15.47 -6.78
CA LEU A 51 6.16 16.87 -7.01
C LEU A 51 7.09 17.41 -5.91
N ALA A 52 6.79 17.12 -4.65
CA ALA A 52 7.59 17.54 -3.49
C ALA A 52 8.99 16.91 -3.49
N SER A 53 9.13 15.69 -4.03
CA SER A 53 10.42 14.98 -4.11
C SER A 53 11.47 15.71 -4.95
N ARG A 54 11.05 16.67 -5.76
CA ARG A 54 11.96 17.57 -6.51
C ARG A 54 12.65 18.61 -5.62
N HIS A 55 12.13 18.82 -4.41
CA HIS A 55 12.58 19.87 -3.47
C HIS A 55 13.15 19.29 -2.18
N SER A 56 12.72 18.09 -1.78
CA SER A 56 13.19 17.40 -0.57
C SER A 56 13.18 15.90 -0.77
N ALA A 57 13.94 15.16 0.04
CA ALA A 57 13.93 13.71 -0.01
C ALA A 57 12.57 13.18 0.49
N VAL A 58 11.89 12.36 -0.32
CA VAL A 58 10.63 11.71 0.03
C VAL A 58 10.81 10.19 -0.05
N VAL A 59 10.45 9.48 1.02
CA VAL A 59 10.34 8.02 1.06
C VAL A 59 8.87 7.68 1.30
N TYR A 60 8.24 7.02 0.34
CA TYR A 60 6.86 6.56 0.46
C TYR A 60 6.80 5.06 0.24
N ALA A 61 6.23 4.33 1.19
CA ALA A 61 6.05 2.89 1.09
C ALA A 61 4.80 2.43 1.86
N PRO A 62 4.07 1.41 1.35
CA PRO A 62 2.87 0.87 2.01
C PRO A 62 3.18 0.15 3.32
N ASN A 63 4.45 -0.19 3.55
CA ASN A 63 5.00 -0.73 4.80
C ASN A 63 6.51 -0.48 4.86
N MET A 64 7.06 -0.51 6.07
CA MET A 64 8.50 -0.34 6.35
C MET A 64 9.17 -1.64 6.83
N SER A 65 8.53 -2.79 6.64
CA SER A 65 9.06 -4.09 7.03
C SER A 65 9.94 -4.68 5.93
N VAL A 66 11.18 -5.03 6.28
CA VAL A 66 12.10 -5.75 5.38
C VAL A 66 11.50 -7.10 4.97
N GLY A 67 10.85 -7.82 5.91
CA GLY A 67 10.20 -9.10 5.64
C GLY A 67 9.06 -8.97 4.63
N VAL A 68 8.20 -7.96 4.76
CA VAL A 68 7.10 -7.70 3.81
C VAL A 68 7.65 -7.29 2.44
N THR A 69 8.70 -6.48 2.39
CA THR A 69 9.36 -6.10 1.12
C THR A 69 9.92 -7.33 0.40
N LEU A 70 10.56 -8.24 1.15
CA LEU A 70 11.03 -9.52 0.61
C LEU A 70 9.87 -10.39 0.12
N LEU A 71 8.78 -10.47 0.89
CA LEU A 71 7.59 -11.22 0.50
C LEU A 71 6.98 -10.68 -0.80
N MET A 72 6.92 -9.36 -1.00
CA MET A 72 6.47 -8.77 -2.26
C MET A 72 7.35 -9.19 -3.44
N ALA A 73 8.68 -9.16 -3.28
CA ALA A 73 9.62 -9.59 -4.32
C ALA A 73 9.47 -11.09 -4.63
N LEU A 74 9.26 -11.93 -3.63
CA LEU A 74 8.99 -13.36 -3.80
C LEU A 74 7.65 -13.60 -4.49
N THR A 75 6.59 -12.88 -4.12
CA THR A 75 5.26 -12.95 -4.74
C THR A 75 5.34 -12.62 -6.24
N GLU A 76 6.03 -11.56 -6.62
CA GLU A 76 6.27 -11.21 -8.03
C GLU A 76 6.94 -12.36 -8.78
N LYS A 77 8.03 -12.90 -8.20
CA LYS A 77 8.79 -14.00 -8.82
C LYS A 77 7.96 -15.29 -8.93
N VAL A 78 7.24 -15.66 -7.87
CA VAL A 78 6.39 -16.86 -7.88
C VAL A 78 5.27 -16.72 -8.91
N ALA A 79 4.60 -15.59 -8.95
CA ALA A 79 3.55 -15.31 -9.94
C ALA A 79 4.07 -15.41 -11.38
N ALA A 80 5.26 -14.89 -11.65
CA ALA A 80 5.88 -14.99 -12.98
C ALA A 80 6.20 -16.45 -13.39
N VAL A 81 6.71 -17.25 -12.45
CA VAL A 81 7.14 -18.64 -12.73
C VAL A 81 5.96 -19.58 -12.90
N LEU A 82 4.93 -19.47 -12.03
CA LEU A 82 3.78 -20.37 -12.06
C LEU A 82 2.86 -20.15 -13.29
N GLY A 83 2.86 -18.95 -13.86
CA GLY A 83 2.11 -18.66 -15.08
C GLY A 83 0.58 -18.60 -14.90
N PRO A 84 -0.18 -18.49 -16.02
CA PRO A 84 -1.62 -18.21 -15.98
C PRO A 84 -2.49 -19.34 -15.43
N ASP A 85 -1.98 -20.57 -15.38
CA ASP A 85 -2.74 -21.73 -14.90
C ASP A 85 -2.96 -21.74 -13.38
N TYR A 86 -2.30 -20.83 -12.66
CA TYR A 86 -2.44 -20.69 -11.21
C TYR A 86 -3.25 -19.45 -10.88
N ASP A 87 -4.30 -19.64 -10.10
CA ASP A 87 -5.12 -18.57 -9.56
C ASP A 87 -4.37 -17.80 -8.47
N ILE A 88 -4.69 -16.51 -8.33
CA ILE A 88 -4.08 -15.63 -7.33
C ILE A 88 -5.17 -15.09 -6.41
N GLU A 89 -5.04 -15.37 -5.12
CA GLU A 89 -5.90 -14.84 -4.06
C GLU A 89 -5.04 -14.26 -2.94
N VAL A 90 -5.41 -13.08 -2.46
CA VAL A 90 -4.77 -12.40 -1.32
C VAL A 90 -5.76 -12.39 -0.16
N LEU A 91 -5.41 -13.07 0.91
CA LEU A 91 -6.18 -13.08 2.16
C LEU A 91 -5.44 -12.22 3.20
N GLU A 92 -6.16 -11.35 3.88
CA GLU A 92 -5.60 -10.57 4.98
C GLU A 92 -6.56 -10.48 6.18
N MET A 93 -6.00 -10.43 7.37
CA MET A 93 -6.75 -10.23 8.59
C MET A 93 -6.07 -9.19 9.49
N HIS A 94 -6.85 -8.26 10.02
CA HIS A 94 -6.39 -7.25 10.99
C HIS A 94 -7.40 -7.08 12.12
N HIS A 95 -6.96 -6.36 13.16
CA HIS A 95 -7.79 -5.98 14.30
C HIS A 95 -9.05 -5.20 13.87
N ARG A 96 -10.07 -5.22 14.73
CA ARG A 96 -11.38 -4.57 14.50
C ARG A 96 -11.34 -3.06 14.22
N HIS A 97 -10.26 -2.38 14.61
CA HIS A 97 -10.10 -0.94 14.49
C HIS A 97 -9.44 -0.48 13.19
N LYS A 98 -8.97 -1.40 12.34
CA LYS A 98 -8.38 -1.04 11.04
C LYS A 98 -9.46 -0.53 10.10
N VAL A 99 -9.26 0.68 9.55
CA VAL A 99 -10.27 1.42 8.78
C VAL A 99 -10.20 1.20 7.27
N ASP A 100 -9.01 0.92 6.73
CA ASP A 100 -8.82 0.63 5.30
C ASP A 100 -8.98 -0.87 5.02
N ALA A 101 -9.56 -1.21 3.88
CA ALA A 101 -9.76 -2.58 3.38
C ALA A 101 -9.76 -2.62 1.84
N PRO A 102 -8.94 -3.46 1.19
CA PRO A 102 -7.86 -4.25 1.75
C PRO A 102 -6.75 -3.40 2.36
N SER A 103 -5.88 -4.01 3.17
CA SER A 103 -4.72 -3.31 3.73
C SER A 103 -3.73 -2.87 2.65
N GLY A 104 -2.95 -1.80 2.91
CA GLY A 104 -1.91 -1.37 1.98
C GLY A 104 -0.89 -2.47 1.64
N THR A 105 -0.58 -3.35 2.60
CA THR A 105 0.28 -4.53 2.38
C THR A 105 -0.38 -5.55 1.44
N ALA A 106 -1.67 -5.85 1.63
CA ALA A 106 -2.40 -6.75 0.74
C ALA A 106 -2.45 -6.20 -0.69
N LEU A 107 -2.72 -4.91 -0.86
CA LEU A 107 -2.67 -4.24 -2.17
C LEU A 107 -1.27 -4.30 -2.79
N GLY A 108 -0.23 -4.10 -1.98
CA GLY A 108 1.17 -4.24 -2.43
C GLY A 108 1.51 -5.65 -2.92
N LEU A 109 1.06 -6.68 -2.20
CA LEU A 109 1.22 -8.08 -2.61
C LEU A 109 0.48 -8.39 -3.92
N GLY A 110 -0.77 -7.93 -4.06
CA GLY A 110 -1.52 -8.09 -5.31
C GLY A 110 -0.89 -7.35 -6.49
N LYS A 111 -0.38 -6.14 -6.29
CA LYS A 111 0.37 -5.39 -7.31
C LYS A 111 1.66 -6.12 -7.72
N ALA A 112 2.37 -6.71 -6.75
CA ALA A 112 3.55 -7.53 -7.03
C ALA A 112 3.20 -8.77 -7.85
N ALA A 113 2.11 -9.47 -7.51
CA ALA A 113 1.61 -10.60 -8.29
C ALA A 113 1.19 -10.19 -9.71
N ALA A 114 0.47 -9.09 -9.86
CA ALA A 114 0.07 -8.54 -11.16
C ALA A 114 1.29 -8.23 -12.04
N LYS A 115 2.32 -7.59 -11.44
CA LYS A 115 3.58 -7.29 -12.13
C LYS A 115 4.27 -8.57 -12.62
N GLY A 116 4.33 -9.60 -11.77
CA GLY A 116 4.90 -10.91 -12.15
C GLY A 116 4.16 -11.58 -13.32
N ARG A 117 2.85 -11.34 -13.45
CA ARG A 117 2.00 -11.84 -14.55
C ARG A 117 1.95 -10.93 -15.77
N GLY A 118 2.59 -9.74 -15.74
CA GLY A 118 2.46 -8.75 -16.80
C GLY A 118 1.03 -8.21 -16.96
N MET A 119 0.28 -8.13 -15.84
CA MET A 119 -1.12 -7.71 -15.81
C MET A 119 -1.23 -6.31 -15.19
N ASP A 120 -2.26 -5.57 -15.61
CA ASP A 120 -2.67 -4.36 -14.92
C ASP A 120 -3.47 -4.72 -13.66
N HIS A 121 -2.99 -4.31 -12.50
CA HIS A 121 -3.60 -4.63 -11.21
C HIS A 121 -5.02 -4.05 -11.07
N ASP A 122 -5.24 -2.81 -11.51
CA ASP A 122 -6.51 -2.10 -11.29
C ASP A 122 -7.65 -2.78 -12.06
N THR A 123 -7.35 -3.39 -13.20
CA THR A 123 -8.32 -4.13 -14.00
C THR A 123 -8.48 -5.60 -13.59
N ALA A 124 -7.43 -6.19 -12.98
CA ALA A 124 -7.42 -7.60 -12.56
C ALA A 124 -8.00 -7.81 -11.16
N ALA A 125 -8.03 -6.79 -10.31
CA ALA A 125 -8.41 -6.90 -8.90
C ALA A 125 -9.92 -7.14 -8.71
N ILE A 126 -10.26 -8.15 -7.89
CA ILE A 126 -11.62 -8.48 -7.47
C ILE A 126 -11.70 -8.36 -5.95
N TYR A 127 -12.34 -7.31 -5.46
CA TYR A 127 -12.40 -6.99 -4.04
C TYR A 127 -13.55 -7.64 -3.27
N ALA A 128 -14.56 -8.15 -3.97
CA ALA A 128 -15.71 -8.78 -3.34
C ALA A 128 -16.33 -9.84 -4.25
N ARG A 129 -16.79 -10.93 -3.63
CA ARG A 129 -17.65 -11.94 -4.25
C ARG A 129 -18.82 -12.19 -3.32
N GLN A 130 -20.06 -12.03 -3.82
CA GLN A 130 -21.26 -12.21 -3.04
C GLN A 130 -22.36 -12.87 -3.87
N GLY A 131 -23.08 -13.83 -3.30
CA GLY A 131 -24.18 -14.53 -3.96
C GLY A 131 -23.70 -15.52 -5.02
N HIS A 132 -24.46 -15.68 -6.08
CA HIS A 132 -24.19 -16.62 -7.16
C HIS A 132 -23.34 -15.95 -8.25
N THR A 133 -22.01 -16.00 -8.10
CA THR A 133 -21.07 -15.25 -8.96
C THR A 133 -20.60 -16.02 -10.19
N GLY A 134 -21.01 -17.30 -10.34
CA GLY A 134 -20.44 -18.19 -11.33
C GLY A 134 -19.00 -18.63 -10.99
N ALA A 135 -18.35 -19.31 -11.94
CA ALA A 135 -16.96 -19.69 -11.78
C ALA A 135 -16.02 -18.48 -11.69
N ARG A 136 -14.86 -18.68 -11.06
CA ARG A 136 -13.83 -17.67 -10.99
C ARG A 136 -13.39 -17.25 -12.40
N LYS A 137 -13.32 -15.96 -12.64
CA LYS A 137 -12.82 -15.43 -13.90
C LYS A 137 -11.29 -15.58 -13.97
N GLU A 138 -10.78 -16.17 -15.04
CA GLU A 138 -9.34 -16.27 -15.28
C GLU A 138 -8.69 -14.90 -15.39
N GLY A 139 -7.39 -14.84 -15.07
CA GLY A 139 -6.61 -13.60 -15.13
C GLY A 139 -7.05 -12.54 -14.12
N THR A 140 -7.63 -12.94 -12.98
CA THR A 140 -7.99 -12.01 -11.90
C THR A 140 -7.16 -12.27 -10.65
N ILE A 141 -7.10 -11.26 -9.77
CA ILE A 141 -6.49 -11.34 -8.44
C ILE A 141 -7.59 -11.06 -7.43
N GLY A 142 -7.95 -12.07 -6.64
CA GLY A 142 -8.98 -11.92 -5.63
C GLY A 142 -8.45 -11.40 -4.31
N TYR A 143 -9.31 -10.73 -3.56
CA TYR A 143 -9.01 -10.26 -2.21
C TYR A 143 -10.06 -10.76 -1.22
N ALA A 144 -9.60 -11.24 -0.07
CA ALA A 144 -10.44 -11.56 1.07
C ALA A 144 -9.94 -10.80 2.30
N THR A 145 -10.80 -9.98 2.88
CA THR A 145 -10.46 -9.09 4.00
C THR A 145 -11.22 -9.51 5.24
N LEU A 146 -10.51 -9.82 6.31
CA LEU A 146 -11.09 -10.13 7.61
C LEU A 146 -10.76 -9.05 8.63
N ARG A 147 -11.72 -8.77 9.51
CA ARG A 147 -11.58 -7.83 10.64
C ARG A 147 -12.09 -8.48 11.91
N GLY A 148 -11.24 -8.55 12.94
CA GLY A 148 -11.65 -9.14 14.22
C GLY A 148 -10.56 -9.15 15.26
N GLY A 149 -10.96 -9.15 16.52
CA GLY A 149 -10.04 -9.25 17.65
C GLY A 149 -8.96 -8.16 17.66
N GLU A 150 -7.76 -8.58 18.03
CA GLU A 150 -6.56 -7.77 18.22
C GLU A 150 -5.44 -8.17 17.22
N VAL A 151 -5.80 -8.82 16.11
CA VAL A 151 -4.83 -9.28 15.11
C VAL A 151 -4.05 -8.09 14.56
N VAL A 152 -2.74 -8.12 14.69
CA VAL A 152 -1.85 -7.03 14.23
C VAL A 152 -1.89 -6.90 12.71
N GLY A 153 -1.79 -8.04 12.01
CA GLY A 153 -1.90 -8.13 10.57
C GLY A 153 -1.31 -9.43 10.04
N ASP A 154 -2.17 -10.26 9.47
CA ASP A 154 -1.80 -11.50 8.79
C ASP A 154 -2.06 -11.36 7.30
N HIS A 155 -1.16 -11.88 6.46
CA HIS A 155 -1.27 -11.84 5.01
C HIS A 155 -0.86 -13.18 4.40
N THR A 156 -1.65 -13.65 3.45
CA THR A 156 -1.40 -14.87 2.68
C THR A 156 -1.63 -14.59 1.19
N VAL A 157 -0.76 -15.10 0.37
CA VAL A 157 -0.93 -15.12 -1.08
C VAL A 157 -0.90 -16.54 -1.59
#